data_bb8e55d6b6b0474a92fcc50b1f139665
#
_entry.id   bb8e55d6b6b0474a92fcc50b1f139665
#
_cell.length_a   1.000
_cell.length_b   1.000
_cell.length_c   1.000
_cell.angle_alpha   90.00
_cell.angle_beta   90.00
_cell.angle_gamma   90.00
#
_symmetry.space_group_name_H-M   'P 1'
#
loop_
_entity.id
_entity.type
_entity.pdbx_description
1 polymer ?
#
loop_
_entity_poly.entity_id
_entity_poly.type
_entity_poly.pdbx_seq_one_letter_code
_entity_poly.pdbx_strand_id
1 'polypeptide(L)'
;MEKFWLKDPQEHDFPAATDYLELVFTPDRAREFTDHLRASPTIIKKAKDIFRASSLPLLPDDNIHVKQDLKKVKKGNKLSPILLVRHEAKLVIADGYHRMCAAYHLSEDEDVPCRLV
;
A
#
# COMPACT_ATOMS: atom_id res chain seq x y z
N MET A 1 4.75 -6.54 -16.08
CA MET A 1 5.05 -6.15 -14.83
C MET A 1 4.03 -5.21 -14.17
N GLU A 2 3.81 -4.03 -14.67
CA GLU A 2 2.77 -3.17 -14.13
C GLU A 2 1.48 -3.32 -14.84
N LYS A 3 1.06 -4.53 -15.09
CA LYS A 3 -0.18 -4.71 -15.84
C LYS A 3 -1.36 -4.04 -15.17
N PHE A 4 -1.42 -4.06 -13.84
CA PHE A 4 -2.53 -3.44 -13.13
C PHE A 4 -2.09 -2.45 -12.06
N TRP A 5 -0.86 -1.94 -12.17
CA TRP A 5 -0.34 -0.95 -11.24
C TRP A 5 -0.02 0.35 -11.98
N LEU A 6 -0.32 1.47 -11.34
CA LEU A 6 0.22 2.76 -11.76
C LEU A 6 1.70 2.79 -11.43
N LYS A 7 2.44 3.62 -12.16
CA LYS A 7 3.88 3.76 -11.92
C LYS A 7 4.18 4.48 -10.63
N ASP A 8 3.38 5.50 -10.30
CA ASP A 8 3.57 6.33 -9.12
C ASP A 8 2.27 6.46 -8.35
N PRO A 9 2.32 6.75 -7.04
CA PRO A 9 1.10 6.98 -6.25
C PRO A 9 0.31 8.16 -6.79
N GLN A 10 -1.00 8.12 -6.58
CA GLN A 10 -1.86 9.25 -6.92
C GLN A 10 -1.77 10.29 -5.81
N GLU A 11 -2.02 11.55 -6.16
CA GLU A 11 -1.84 12.64 -5.20
C GLU A 11 -2.70 12.45 -3.94
N HIS A 12 -3.93 11.95 -4.10
CA HIS A 12 -4.82 11.77 -2.95
C HIS A 12 -4.38 10.64 -2.01
N ASP A 13 -3.43 9.80 -2.42
CA ASP A 13 -2.92 8.73 -1.55
C ASP A 13 -2.11 9.31 -0.39
N PHE A 14 -1.43 10.44 -0.60
CA PHE A 14 -0.57 11.02 0.42
C PHE A 14 -1.35 11.61 1.60
N PRO A 15 -2.40 12.43 1.39
CA PRO A 15 -3.24 12.85 2.51
C PRO A 15 -3.88 11.68 3.25
N ALA A 16 -4.30 10.64 2.53
CA ALA A 16 -4.86 9.44 3.17
C ALA A 16 -3.83 8.76 4.08
N ALA A 17 -2.57 8.68 3.62
CA ALA A 17 -1.50 8.12 4.44
C ALA A 17 -1.26 8.97 5.68
N THR A 18 -1.27 10.30 5.54
CA THR A 18 -1.10 11.20 6.66
C THR A 18 -2.19 10.98 7.71
N ASP A 19 -3.44 10.88 7.28
CA ASP A 19 -4.58 10.66 8.18
C ASP A 19 -4.39 9.38 9.00
N TYR A 20 -3.98 8.31 8.36
CA TYR A 20 -3.72 7.06 9.08
C TYR A 20 -2.53 7.18 10.01
N LEU A 21 -1.44 7.77 9.54
CA LEU A 21 -0.21 7.89 10.33
C LEU A 21 -0.41 8.76 11.57
N GLU A 22 -1.33 9.71 11.54
CA GLU A 22 -1.66 10.53 12.71
C GLU A 22 -2.29 9.72 13.85
N LEU A 23 -2.79 8.52 13.55
CA LEU A 23 -3.29 7.62 14.58
C LEU A 23 -2.17 6.80 15.24
N VAL A 24 -1.02 6.71 14.58
CA VAL A 24 0.12 5.91 15.05
C VAL A 24 1.24 6.80 15.56
N PHE A 25 1.39 7.99 14.99
CA PHE A 25 2.43 8.95 15.31
C PHE A 25 1.82 10.31 15.61
N THR A 26 2.64 11.25 16.09
CA THR A 26 2.18 12.63 16.25
C THR A 26 1.92 13.24 14.86
N PRO A 27 1.08 14.29 14.77
CA PRO A 27 0.84 14.94 13.47
C PRO A 27 2.10 15.42 12.77
N ASP A 28 3.08 15.93 13.51
CA ASP A 28 4.34 16.39 12.92
C ASP A 28 5.12 15.23 12.31
N ARG A 29 5.20 14.10 13.04
CA ARG A 29 5.89 12.90 12.54
C ARG A 29 5.17 12.33 11.33
N ALA A 30 3.84 12.32 11.37
CA ALA A 30 3.04 11.82 10.24
C ALA A 30 3.33 12.62 8.97
N ARG A 31 3.41 13.95 9.09
CA ARG A 31 3.73 14.80 7.94
C ARG A 31 5.16 14.57 7.44
N GLU A 32 6.12 14.39 8.35
CA GLU A 32 7.49 14.08 7.94
C GLU A 32 7.55 12.79 7.13
N PHE A 33 6.87 11.74 7.58
CA PHE A 33 6.83 10.49 6.85
C PHE A 33 6.21 10.67 5.46
N THR A 34 5.11 11.41 5.39
CA THR A 34 4.43 11.65 4.11
C THR A 34 5.32 12.44 3.15
N ASP A 35 6.03 13.45 3.65
CA ASP A 35 6.96 14.23 2.83
C ASP A 35 8.08 13.35 2.29
N HIS A 36 8.61 12.45 3.12
CA HIS A 36 9.63 11.51 2.68
C HIS A 36 9.08 10.52 1.65
N LEU A 37 7.85 10.07 1.83
CA LEU A 37 7.20 9.17 0.87
C LEU A 37 7.04 9.85 -0.49
N ARG A 38 6.68 11.14 -0.51
CA ARG A 38 6.58 11.88 -1.76
C ARG A 38 7.91 11.97 -2.48
N ALA A 39 9.00 12.09 -1.73
CA ALA A 39 10.34 12.23 -2.30
C ALA A 39 11.02 10.90 -2.61
N SER A 40 10.47 9.79 -2.14
CA SER A 40 11.08 8.47 -2.32
C SER A 40 10.74 7.88 -3.69
N PRO A 41 11.62 7.07 -4.25
CA PRO A 41 11.30 6.39 -5.51
C PRO A 41 10.33 5.24 -5.27
N THR A 42 9.59 4.89 -6.31
CA THR A 42 8.77 3.68 -6.30
C THR A 42 9.66 2.46 -6.52
N ILE A 43 9.57 1.50 -5.62
CA ILE A 43 10.34 0.26 -5.67
C ILE A 43 9.38 -0.94 -5.70
N ILE A 44 9.93 -2.13 -5.91
CA ILE A 44 9.13 -3.36 -6.00
C ILE A 44 9.43 -4.27 -4.83
N LYS A 45 8.37 -4.76 -4.17
CA LYS A 45 8.46 -5.77 -3.11
C LYS A 45 7.37 -6.82 -3.32
N LYS A 46 7.63 -8.04 -2.85
CA LYS A 46 6.66 -9.13 -2.99
C LYS A 46 5.49 -8.96 -2.02
N ALA A 47 4.29 -9.27 -2.48
CA ALA A 47 3.10 -9.17 -1.64
C ALA A 47 3.24 -9.96 -0.34
N LYS A 48 3.75 -11.19 -0.42
CA LYS A 48 3.93 -12.04 0.77
C LYS A 48 4.87 -11.42 1.79
N ASP A 49 5.93 -10.76 1.32
CA ASP A 49 6.90 -10.13 2.22
C ASP A 49 6.32 -8.91 2.91
N ILE A 50 5.55 -8.11 2.19
CA ILE A 50 4.88 -6.95 2.79
C ILE A 50 3.92 -7.41 3.88
N PHE A 51 3.12 -8.45 3.61
CA PHE A 51 2.19 -8.96 4.61
C PHE A 51 2.91 -9.50 5.84
N ARG A 52 3.97 -10.29 5.63
CA ARG A 52 4.72 -10.84 6.75
C ARG A 52 5.33 -9.72 7.61
N ALA A 53 5.88 -8.70 6.96
CA ALA A 53 6.51 -7.59 7.68
C ALA A 53 5.50 -6.70 8.39
N SER A 54 4.27 -6.60 7.88
CA SER A 54 3.24 -5.74 8.48
C SER A 54 2.45 -6.43 9.58
N SER A 55 2.44 -7.76 9.61
CA SER A 55 1.70 -8.56 10.58
C SER A 55 0.19 -8.30 10.55
N LEU A 56 -0.33 -7.79 9.44
CA LEU A 56 -1.76 -7.56 9.29
C LEU A 56 -2.46 -8.81 8.76
N PRO A 57 -3.72 -9.03 9.15
CA PRO A 57 -4.48 -10.17 8.61
C PRO A 57 -4.82 -9.93 7.14
N LEU A 58 -4.89 -11.03 6.38
CA LEU A 58 -5.37 -10.97 5.02
C LEU A 58 -6.89 -10.90 5.05
N LEU A 59 -7.45 -9.82 4.52
CA LEU A 59 -8.90 -9.72 4.40
C LEU A 59 -9.38 -10.63 3.28
N PRO A 60 -10.56 -11.25 3.43
CA PRO A 60 -11.08 -12.14 2.41
C PRO A 60 -11.42 -11.41 1.10
N ASP A 61 -11.48 -12.15 0.01
CA ASP A 61 -11.72 -11.55 -1.30
C ASP A 61 -13.15 -11.04 -1.47
N ASP A 62 -14.08 -11.40 -0.56
CA ASP A 62 -15.43 -10.83 -0.57
C ASP A 62 -15.58 -9.60 0.33
N ASN A 63 -14.49 -9.16 1.00
CA ASN A 63 -14.49 -7.86 1.66
C ASN A 63 -14.83 -6.81 0.62
N ILE A 64 -15.72 -5.87 0.94
CA ILE A 64 -16.26 -4.94 -0.06
C ILE A 64 -15.17 -4.15 -0.78
N HIS A 65 -14.15 -3.68 -0.05
CA HIS A 65 -13.07 -2.88 -0.65
C HIS A 65 -12.09 -3.74 -1.44
N VAL A 66 -11.76 -4.92 -0.92
CA VAL A 66 -10.91 -5.87 -1.64
C VAL A 66 -11.59 -6.29 -2.93
N LYS A 67 -12.88 -6.59 -2.85
CA LYS A 67 -13.66 -6.97 -4.03
C LYS A 67 -13.69 -5.86 -5.08
N GLN A 68 -13.83 -4.60 -4.64
CA GLN A 68 -13.80 -3.46 -5.56
C GLN A 68 -12.46 -3.37 -6.28
N ASP A 69 -11.37 -3.56 -5.57
CA ASP A 69 -10.02 -3.50 -6.18
C ASP A 69 -9.82 -4.65 -7.15
N LEU A 70 -10.29 -5.85 -6.80
CA LEU A 70 -10.21 -7.00 -7.73
C LEU A 70 -11.02 -6.73 -9.00
N LYS A 71 -12.18 -6.09 -8.88
CA LYS A 71 -12.99 -5.70 -10.03
C LYS A 71 -12.27 -4.68 -10.92
N LYS A 72 -11.59 -3.71 -10.30
CA LYS A 72 -10.80 -2.72 -11.06
C LYS A 72 -9.75 -3.40 -11.92
N VAL A 73 -9.02 -4.34 -11.32
CA VAL A 73 -7.99 -5.10 -12.04
C VAL A 73 -8.62 -5.86 -13.21
N LYS A 74 -9.74 -6.52 -12.96
CA LYS A 74 -10.42 -7.31 -13.98
C LYS A 74 -10.88 -6.46 -15.16
N LYS A 75 -11.26 -5.20 -14.89
CA LYS A 75 -11.70 -4.26 -15.92
C LYS A 75 -10.55 -3.55 -16.62
N GLY A 76 -9.31 -3.82 -16.23
CA GLY A 76 -8.15 -3.16 -16.82
C GLY A 76 -7.79 -1.83 -16.19
N ASN A 77 -8.44 -1.45 -15.09
CA ASN A 77 -8.08 -0.25 -14.36
C ASN A 77 -6.86 -0.55 -13.49
N LYS A 78 -6.05 0.48 -13.26
CA LYS A 78 -4.79 0.32 -12.52
C LYS A 78 -4.92 0.79 -11.09
N LEU A 79 -4.20 0.11 -10.20
CA LEU A 79 -4.16 0.43 -8.77
C LEU A 79 -2.95 1.29 -8.46
N SER A 80 -3.07 2.16 -7.46
CA SER A 80 -1.96 2.97 -6.97
C SER A 80 -0.95 2.13 -6.20
N PRO A 81 0.35 2.44 -6.31
CA PRO A 81 1.36 1.84 -5.43
C PRO A 81 1.05 2.04 -3.95
N ILE A 82 1.64 1.19 -3.12
CA ILE A 82 1.40 1.16 -1.68
C ILE A 82 2.39 2.06 -0.96
N LEU A 83 1.94 2.73 0.11
CA LEU A 83 2.80 3.60 0.92
C LEU A 83 3.13 2.91 2.23
N LEU A 84 4.41 2.74 2.52
CA LEU A 84 4.93 1.95 3.63
C LEU A 84 5.90 2.75 4.49
N VAL A 85 5.82 2.54 5.82
CA VAL A 85 6.72 3.19 6.78
C VAL A 85 7.30 2.13 7.73
N ARG A 86 8.63 2.13 7.89
CA ARG A 86 9.30 1.28 8.88
C ARG A 86 9.19 1.91 10.26
N HIS A 87 8.85 1.10 11.25
CA HIS A 87 8.82 1.57 12.64
C HIS A 87 9.02 0.41 13.60
N GLU A 88 10.10 0.44 14.38
CA GLU A 88 10.38 -0.57 15.41
C GLU A 88 10.29 -2.00 14.86
N ALA A 89 11.06 -2.26 13.80
CA ALA A 89 11.13 -3.58 13.17
C ALA A 89 9.80 -4.09 12.65
N LYS A 90 8.85 -3.19 12.39
CA LYS A 90 7.55 -3.52 11.84
C LYS A 90 7.27 -2.63 10.65
N LEU A 91 6.53 -3.15 9.68
CA LEU A 91 6.14 -2.38 8.51
C LEU A 91 4.72 -1.87 8.70
N VAL A 92 4.56 -0.54 8.60
CA VAL A 92 3.25 0.10 8.69
C VAL A 92 2.75 0.35 7.27
N ILE A 93 1.57 -0.17 6.93
CA ILE A 93 0.93 0.14 5.65
C ILE A 93 0.18 1.47 5.86
N ALA A 94 0.79 2.56 5.41
CA ALA A 94 0.22 3.89 5.60
C ALA A 94 -0.96 4.13 4.67
N ASP A 95 -0.93 3.56 3.46
CA ASP A 95 -2.03 3.64 2.51
C ASP A 95 -1.99 2.44 1.58
N GLY A 96 -3.14 1.81 1.37
CA GLY A 96 -3.26 0.73 0.40
C GLY A 96 -3.46 -0.66 0.99
N TYR A 97 -3.93 -0.77 2.24
CA TYR A 97 -4.15 -2.08 2.85
C TYR A 97 -5.08 -2.98 2.01
N HIS A 98 -6.20 -2.45 1.54
CA HIS A 98 -7.13 -3.24 0.73
C HIS A 98 -6.52 -3.61 -0.62
N ARG A 99 -5.74 -2.71 -1.22
CA ARG A 99 -5.02 -3.00 -2.47
C ARG A 99 -4.01 -4.12 -2.27
N MET A 100 -3.35 -4.13 -1.10
CA MET A 100 -2.43 -5.21 -0.76
C MET A 100 -3.14 -6.55 -0.65
N CYS A 101 -4.31 -6.57 0.00
CA CYS A 101 -5.10 -7.78 0.10
C CYS A 101 -5.50 -8.29 -1.28
N ALA A 102 -5.97 -7.37 -2.15
CA ALA A 102 -6.33 -7.74 -3.52
C ALA A 102 -5.13 -8.32 -4.28
N ALA A 103 -3.97 -7.68 -4.17
CA ALA A 103 -2.76 -8.16 -4.83
C ALA A 103 -2.39 -9.56 -4.37
N TYR A 104 -2.45 -9.81 -3.06
CA TYR A 104 -2.13 -11.11 -2.50
C TYR A 104 -3.10 -12.19 -3.00
N HIS A 105 -4.39 -11.87 -3.11
CA HIS A 105 -5.37 -12.81 -3.64
C HIS A 105 -5.12 -13.16 -5.10
N LEU A 106 -4.54 -12.25 -5.87
CA LEU A 106 -4.15 -12.55 -7.24
C LEU A 106 -2.92 -13.45 -7.28
N SER A 107 -1.93 -13.18 -6.41
CA SER A 107 -0.75 -14.02 -6.24
C SER A 107 0.02 -13.54 -5.00
N GLU A 108 0.43 -14.48 -4.14
CA GLU A 108 1.29 -14.12 -3.01
C GLU A 108 2.67 -13.64 -3.50
N ASP A 109 3.06 -14.03 -4.70
CA ASP A 109 4.33 -13.63 -5.30
C ASP A 109 4.21 -12.40 -6.18
N GLU A 110 3.08 -11.69 -6.10
CA GLU A 110 2.88 -10.48 -6.89
C GLU A 110 3.95 -9.45 -6.59
N ASP A 111 4.51 -8.86 -7.63
CA ASP A 111 5.44 -7.74 -7.51
C ASP A 111 4.65 -6.46 -7.30
N VAL A 112 4.75 -5.90 -6.10
CA VAL A 112 3.96 -4.75 -5.69
C VAL A 112 4.81 -3.49 -5.70
N PRO A 113 4.45 -2.49 -6.53
CA PRO A 113 5.13 -1.20 -6.47
C PRO A 113 4.75 -0.49 -5.18
N CYS A 114 5.73 0.09 -4.52
CA CYS A 114 5.52 0.75 -3.25
C CYS A 114 6.57 1.82 -3.00
N ARG A 115 6.29 2.74 -2.10
CA ARG A 115 7.27 3.65 -1.57
C ARG A 115 7.49 3.33 -0.11
N LEU A 116 8.74 3.40 0.33
CA LEU A 116 9.14 2.91 1.65
C LEU A 116 10.11 3.87 2.30
N VAL A 117 9.79 4.31 3.50
CA VAL A 117 10.67 5.16 4.30
C VAL A 117 10.87 4.60 5.69
#